data_a26804acbf643c69c61c5c2f5e667322
#
_entry.id   a26804acbf643c69c61c5c2f5e667322
#
_cell.length_a   1.000
_cell.length_b   1.000
_cell.length_c   1.000
_cell.angle_alpha   90.00
_cell.angle_beta   90.00
_cell.angle_gamma   90.00
#
_symmetry.space_group_name_H-M   'P 1'
#
loop_
_entity.id
_entity.type
_entity.pdbx_description
1 polymer ?
#
loop_
_entity_poly.entity_id
_entity_poly.type
_entity_poly.pdbx_seq_one_letter_code
_entity_poly.pdbx_strand_id
1 'polypeptide(L)'
;MRITVIADVLGEENNGTTITVKRLINNLRKRGHEVSVVSAGDGTPSGEDGCYTVEKIDFKIFNDYVAKNGVALAKPNEEVLRAGIEKSDVVHILMPFPLGRAAVRICAEMKKPVTTAFHVQPENVSSHFGLQKSKAVNDYIYKNFLKGFYSYASYIHCPTEFIARQLRSHGYKQDLRVISNGVDPAFTPRRSPKPAEYADKFCILNTARFVKEKCQQDLLKAIPYCRHADKIQVFIAGEGPLEKRLRQLGEKLKNPPVIGFPPKEEL
;
A
#
# COMPACT_ATOMS: atom_id res chain seq x y z
N MET A 1 -13.25 0.84 22.75
CA MET A 1 -13.73 -0.22 21.84
C MET A 1 -12.58 -1.19 21.60
N ARG A 2 -12.90 -2.47 21.43
CA ARG A 2 -11.95 -3.51 21.01
C ARG A 2 -12.03 -3.67 19.50
N ILE A 3 -10.95 -3.41 18.82
CA ILE A 3 -10.87 -3.37 17.36
C ILE A 3 -9.86 -4.40 16.90
N THR A 4 -10.25 -5.31 16.02
CA THR A 4 -9.26 -6.19 15.36
C THR A 4 -8.97 -5.67 13.96
N VAL A 5 -7.70 -5.46 13.68
CA VAL A 5 -7.19 -5.07 12.35
C VAL A 5 -6.59 -6.31 11.69
N ILE A 6 -7.06 -6.63 10.47
CA ILE A 6 -6.56 -7.79 9.72
C ILE A 6 -5.88 -7.30 8.44
N ALA A 7 -4.59 -7.62 8.32
CA ALA A 7 -3.76 -7.18 7.22
C ALA A 7 -2.78 -8.28 6.79
N ASP A 8 -2.79 -8.63 5.50
CA ASP A 8 -1.85 -9.62 4.96
C ASP A 8 -0.39 -9.18 5.12
N VAL A 9 -0.12 -7.87 5.11
CA VAL A 9 1.24 -7.33 5.10
C VAL A 9 1.41 -6.30 6.20
N LEU A 10 2.14 -6.67 7.26
CA LEU A 10 2.55 -5.75 8.34
C LEU A 10 4.05 -5.83 8.64
N GLY A 11 4.84 -6.37 7.73
CA GLY A 11 6.30 -6.49 7.86
C GLY A 11 7.05 -5.16 7.82
N GLU A 12 8.06 -5.09 6.99
CA GLU A 12 8.89 -3.89 6.79
C GLU A 12 8.09 -2.73 6.21
N GLU A 13 8.45 -1.50 6.58
CA GLU A 13 7.80 -0.27 6.10
C GLU A 13 8.24 0.12 4.68
N ASN A 14 8.27 -0.86 3.79
CA ASN A 14 8.72 -0.68 2.40
C ASN A 14 7.58 -0.36 1.41
N ASN A 15 6.35 -0.27 1.90
CA ASN A 15 5.20 0.06 1.06
C ASN A 15 4.18 0.94 1.80
N GLY A 16 3.43 1.74 1.03
CA GLY A 16 2.48 2.72 1.56
C GLY A 16 1.32 2.09 2.35
N THR A 17 0.93 0.85 2.03
CA THR A 17 -0.14 0.16 2.76
C THR A 17 0.30 -0.19 4.16
N THR A 18 1.49 -0.79 4.33
CA THR A 18 2.04 -1.12 5.65
C THR A 18 2.17 0.12 6.52
N ILE A 19 2.72 1.22 5.97
CA ILE A 19 2.85 2.49 6.70
C ILE A 19 1.47 3.01 7.14
N THR A 20 0.48 2.98 6.24
CA THR A 20 -0.89 3.43 6.54
C THR A 20 -1.52 2.60 7.64
N VAL A 21 -1.37 1.27 7.60
CA VAL A 21 -1.94 0.36 8.61
C VAL A 21 -1.29 0.56 9.97
N LYS A 22 0.03 0.59 10.04
CA LYS A 22 0.76 0.84 11.30
C LYS A 22 0.34 2.19 11.91
N ARG A 23 0.19 3.21 11.08
CA ARG A 23 -0.30 4.54 11.52
C ARG A 23 -1.73 4.46 12.04
N LEU A 24 -2.62 3.74 11.36
CA LEU A 24 -3.99 3.52 11.82
C LEU A 24 -4.01 2.85 13.18
N ILE A 25 -3.31 1.73 13.35
CA ILE A 25 -3.20 0.99 14.61
C ILE A 25 -2.71 1.90 15.74
N ASN A 26 -1.60 2.63 15.50
CA ASN A 26 -1.03 3.53 16.49
C ASN A 26 -1.99 4.66 16.88
N ASN A 27 -2.71 5.24 15.93
CA ASN A 27 -3.67 6.31 16.20
C ASN A 27 -4.91 5.78 16.94
N LEU A 28 -5.39 4.58 16.65
CA LEU A 28 -6.47 3.97 17.40
C LEU A 28 -6.06 3.71 18.86
N ARG A 29 -4.86 3.16 19.09
CA ARG A 29 -4.32 2.93 20.43
C ARG A 29 -4.14 4.25 21.19
N LYS A 30 -3.61 5.30 20.55
CA LYS A 30 -3.50 6.66 21.16
C LYS A 30 -4.85 7.26 21.54
N ARG A 31 -5.93 6.87 20.89
CA ARG A 31 -7.31 7.28 21.20
C ARG A 31 -7.97 6.41 22.28
N GLY A 32 -7.24 5.50 22.91
CA GLY A 32 -7.73 4.64 23.99
C GLY A 32 -8.54 3.43 23.52
N HIS A 33 -8.38 3.03 22.26
CA HIS A 33 -8.96 1.77 21.79
C HIS A 33 -7.99 0.61 22.05
N GLU A 34 -8.55 -0.53 22.43
CA GLU A 34 -7.83 -1.81 22.47
C GLU A 34 -7.75 -2.36 21.04
N VAL A 35 -6.54 -2.53 20.51
CA VAL A 35 -6.35 -2.93 19.12
C VAL A 35 -5.57 -4.24 19.05
N SER A 36 -6.26 -5.28 18.58
CA SER A 36 -5.66 -6.55 18.20
C SER A 36 -5.31 -6.54 16.70
N VAL A 37 -4.31 -7.32 16.31
CA VAL A 37 -3.81 -7.39 14.94
C VAL A 37 -3.67 -8.83 14.52
N VAL A 38 -4.20 -9.19 13.33
CA VAL A 38 -3.93 -10.47 12.68
C VAL A 38 -3.18 -10.21 11.39
N SER A 39 -1.98 -10.77 11.26
CA SER A 39 -1.13 -10.55 10.08
C SER A 39 -0.26 -11.76 9.75
N ALA A 40 0.41 -11.70 8.59
CA ALA A 40 1.42 -12.69 8.24
C ALA A 40 2.64 -12.60 9.17
N GLY A 41 3.11 -13.73 9.65
CA GLY A 41 4.26 -13.87 10.54
C GLY A 41 4.84 -15.27 10.49
N ASP A 42 5.29 -15.74 11.61
CA ASP A 42 5.86 -17.08 11.81
C ASP A 42 4.80 -18.17 12.09
N GLY A 43 3.54 -17.78 12.21
CA GLY A 43 2.43 -18.70 12.47
C GLY A 43 2.23 -19.02 13.95
N THR A 44 2.90 -18.31 14.86
CA THR A 44 2.68 -18.47 16.30
C THR A 44 1.41 -17.72 16.74
N PRO A 45 0.39 -18.42 17.24
CA PRO A 45 -0.84 -17.79 17.74
C PRO A 45 -0.62 -17.27 19.18
N SER A 46 0.41 -16.42 19.38
CA SER A 46 0.76 -16.03 20.74
C SER A 46 -0.26 -15.12 21.41
N GLY A 47 -0.96 -14.29 20.64
CA GLY A 47 -1.91 -13.32 21.18
C GLY A 47 -1.34 -12.34 22.22
N GLU A 48 -0.05 -12.43 22.51
CA GLU A 48 0.65 -11.50 23.37
C GLU A 48 0.54 -10.10 22.78
N ASP A 49 0.24 -9.11 23.61
CA ASP A 49 -0.01 -7.73 23.19
C ASP A 49 -1.09 -7.56 22.10
N GLY A 50 -2.00 -8.53 21.95
CA GLY A 50 -3.05 -8.51 20.94
C GLY A 50 -2.56 -8.78 19.50
N CYS A 51 -1.35 -9.33 19.33
CA CYS A 51 -0.79 -9.70 18.03
C CYS A 51 -0.97 -11.20 17.76
N TYR A 52 -1.63 -11.51 16.65
CA TYR A 52 -1.86 -12.87 16.18
C TYR A 52 -1.18 -13.03 14.82
N THR A 53 -0.37 -14.07 14.64
CA THR A 53 0.32 -14.28 13.36
C THR A 53 -0.13 -15.56 12.68
N VAL A 54 -0.17 -15.52 11.35
CA VAL A 54 -0.42 -16.67 10.48
C VAL A 54 0.74 -16.85 9.52
N GLU A 55 0.98 -18.09 9.10
CA GLU A 55 2.04 -18.38 8.14
C GLU A 55 1.90 -17.59 6.84
N LYS A 56 3.02 -17.28 6.20
CA LYS A 56 3.05 -16.75 4.83
C LYS A 56 2.73 -17.85 3.83
N ILE A 57 2.06 -17.50 2.74
CA ILE A 57 1.87 -18.43 1.62
C ILE A 57 3.23 -18.63 0.95
N ASP A 58 3.64 -19.89 0.82
CA ASP A 58 4.83 -20.26 0.06
C ASP A 58 4.52 -20.39 -1.42
N PHE A 59 5.04 -19.47 -2.23
CA PHE A 59 4.93 -19.45 -3.69
C PHE A 59 6.06 -20.22 -4.39
N LYS A 60 6.88 -20.96 -3.63
CA LYS A 60 8.02 -21.74 -4.15
C LYS A 60 8.97 -20.86 -4.97
N ILE A 61 9.14 -21.19 -6.24
CA ILE A 61 10.05 -20.48 -7.16
C ILE A 61 9.68 -18.99 -7.38
N PHE A 62 8.48 -18.57 -7.02
CA PHE A 62 8.02 -17.18 -7.16
C PHE A 62 8.19 -16.35 -5.88
N ASN A 63 8.69 -16.91 -4.79
CA ASN A 63 8.86 -16.20 -3.52
C ASN A 63 9.68 -14.92 -3.68
N ASP A 64 10.80 -14.95 -4.41
CA ASP A 64 11.64 -13.78 -4.65
C ASP A 64 10.90 -12.67 -5.42
N TYR A 65 10.08 -13.06 -6.41
CA TYR A 65 9.27 -12.11 -7.17
C TYR A 65 8.23 -11.45 -6.28
N VAL A 66 7.54 -12.24 -5.46
CA VAL A 66 6.51 -11.75 -4.52
C VAL A 66 7.13 -10.84 -3.48
N ALA A 67 8.28 -11.23 -2.89
CA ALA A 67 9.01 -10.43 -1.91
C ALA A 67 9.49 -9.10 -2.49
N LYS A 68 10.08 -9.09 -3.69
CA LYS A 68 10.53 -7.86 -4.38
C LYS A 68 9.40 -6.88 -4.67
N ASN A 69 8.16 -7.37 -4.81
CA ASN A 69 6.99 -6.52 -4.97
C ASN A 69 6.38 -6.06 -3.62
N GLY A 70 6.98 -6.43 -2.49
CA GLY A 70 6.53 -6.06 -1.15
C GLY A 70 5.18 -6.66 -0.77
N VAL A 71 4.79 -7.79 -1.39
CA VAL A 71 3.52 -8.48 -1.17
C VAL A 71 3.80 -9.80 -0.49
N ALA A 72 3.60 -9.88 0.83
CA ALA A 72 3.51 -11.17 1.52
C ALA A 72 2.02 -11.52 1.65
N LEU A 73 1.57 -12.59 1.02
CA LEU A 73 0.22 -13.09 1.26
C LEU A 73 0.22 -14.05 2.45
N ALA A 74 -0.76 -13.89 3.31
CA ALA A 74 -0.95 -14.69 4.51
C ALA A 74 -1.81 -15.91 4.22
N LYS A 75 -1.38 -17.07 4.70
CA LYS A 75 -2.16 -18.31 4.65
C LYS A 75 -3.24 -18.27 5.74
N PRO A 76 -4.53 -18.32 5.40
CA PRO A 76 -5.57 -18.29 6.41
C PRO A 76 -5.43 -19.46 7.39
N ASN A 77 -5.53 -19.14 8.69
CA ASN A 77 -5.66 -20.11 9.76
C ASN A 77 -6.93 -19.74 10.52
N GLU A 78 -7.91 -20.65 10.51
CA GLU A 78 -9.23 -20.41 11.09
C GLU A 78 -9.18 -20.22 12.61
N GLU A 79 -8.38 -21.02 13.33
CA GLU A 79 -8.23 -20.93 14.76
C GLU A 79 -7.65 -19.57 15.18
N VAL A 80 -6.58 -19.14 14.53
CA VAL A 80 -5.95 -17.84 14.78
C VAL A 80 -6.88 -16.68 14.45
N LEU A 81 -7.62 -16.76 13.33
CA LEU A 81 -8.60 -15.75 12.97
C LEU A 81 -9.73 -15.66 13.99
N ARG A 82 -10.29 -16.81 14.43
CA ARG A 82 -11.35 -16.83 15.44
C ARG A 82 -10.85 -16.25 16.77
N ALA A 83 -9.67 -16.64 17.23
CA ALA A 83 -9.08 -16.11 18.46
C ALA A 83 -8.88 -14.59 18.40
N GLY A 84 -8.35 -14.08 17.27
CA GLY A 84 -8.14 -12.65 17.07
C GLY A 84 -9.45 -11.83 16.94
N ILE A 85 -10.52 -12.44 16.47
CA ILE A 85 -11.83 -11.79 16.22
C ILE A 85 -12.77 -11.88 17.43
N GLU A 86 -12.66 -12.92 18.24
CA GLU A 86 -13.66 -13.29 19.27
C GLU A 86 -14.05 -12.12 20.18
N LYS A 87 -13.05 -11.42 20.71
CA LYS A 87 -13.27 -10.32 21.66
C LYS A 87 -13.56 -8.96 21.02
N SER A 88 -13.57 -8.89 19.68
CA SER A 88 -13.73 -7.62 18.96
C SER A 88 -15.16 -7.09 19.03
N ASP A 89 -15.27 -5.77 19.14
CA ASP A 89 -16.52 -5.04 18.94
C ASP A 89 -16.72 -4.74 17.43
N VAL A 90 -15.59 -4.57 16.68
CA VAL A 90 -15.56 -4.37 15.23
C VAL A 90 -14.27 -4.93 14.64
N VAL A 91 -14.35 -5.45 13.42
CA VAL A 91 -13.19 -5.95 12.67
C VAL A 91 -12.95 -5.09 11.44
N HIS A 92 -11.73 -4.56 11.29
CA HIS A 92 -11.30 -3.79 10.12
C HIS A 92 -10.34 -4.61 9.26
N ILE A 93 -10.75 -4.92 8.04
CA ILE A 93 -10.01 -5.82 7.15
C ILE A 93 -9.55 -5.05 5.91
N LEU A 94 -8.25 -5.09 5.63
CA LEU A 94 -7.62 -4.18 4.68
C LEU A 94 -7.62 -4.65 3.24
N MET A 95 -7.55 -5.96 3.00
CA MET A 95 -7.32 -6.48 1.65
C MET A 95 -8.21 -7.67 1.29
N PRO A 96 -8.65 -7.76 0.00
CA PRO A 96 -9.49 -8.84 -0.50
C PRO A 96 -8.71 -10.12 -0.85
N PHE A 97 -7.59 -10.37 -0.15
CA PHE A 97 -6.73 -11.52 -0.34
C PHE A 97 -7.18 -12.72 0.52
N PRO A 98 -6.49 -13.89 0.44
CA PRO A 98 -6.95 -15.11 1.12
C PRO A 98 -7.26 -14.91 2.60
N LEU A 99 -6.39 -14.25 3.37
CA LEU A 99 -6.61 -13.97 4.78
C LEU A 99 -7.88 -13.14 5.00
N GLY A 100 -8.00 -12.01 4.28
CA GLY A 100 -9.16 -11.13 4.38
C GLY A 100 -10.47 -11.83 4.00
N ARG A 101 -10.46 -12.67 2.95
CA ARG A 101 -11.63 -13.44 2.51
C ARG A 101 -12.06 -14.50 3.53
N ALA A 102 -11.13 -15.14 4.21
CA ALA A 102 -11.43 -16.04 5.31
C ALA A 102 -12.02 -15.26 6.50
N ALA A 103 -11.39 -14.14 6.84
CA ALA A 103 -11.81 -13.30 7.95
C ALA A 103 -13.24 -12.76 7.80
N VAL A 104 -13.65 -12.26 6.61
CA VAL A 104 -15.03 -11.75 6.43
C VAL A 104 -16.07 -12.85 6.61
N ARG A 105 -15.78 -14.10 6.21
CA ARG A 105 -16.67 -15.24 6.41
C ARG A 105 -16.81 -15.59 7.89
N ILE A 106 -15.67 -15.67 8.61
CA ILE A 106 -15.65 -15.91 10.05
C ILE A 106 -16.41 -14.81 10.79
N CYS A 107 -16.21 -13.54 10.41
CA CYS A 107 -16.95 -12.44 11.00
C CYS A 107 -18.47 -12.57 10.77
N ALA A 108 -18.90 -13.01 9.58
CA ALA A 108 -20.32 -13.24 9.30
C ALA A 108 -20.89 -14.37 10.17
N GLU A 109 -20.17 -15.49 10.32
CA GLU A 109 -20.55 -16.61 11.22
C GLU A 109 -20.64 -16.15 12.69
N MET A 110 -19.66 -15.37 13.15
CA MET A 110 -19.60 -14.85 14.52
C MET A 110 -20.45 -13.60 14.73
N LYS A 111 -21.17 -13.13 13.70
CA LYS A 111 -22.02 -11.92 13.72
C LYS A 111 -21.24 -10.66 14.17
N LYS A 112 -19.97 -10.56 13.77
CA LYS A 112 -19.12 -9.42 14.08
C LYS A 112 -19.27 -8.33 13.00
N PRO A 113 -19.42 -7.06 13.39
CA PRO A 113 -19.42 -5.95 12.43
C PRO A 113 -18.09 -5.85 11.68
N VAL A 114 -18.17 -5.67 10.35
CA VAL A 114 -17.00 -5.59 9.48
C VAL A 114 -16.94 -4.24 8.78
N THR A 115 -15.77 -3.62 8.83
CA THR A 115 -15.40 -2.50 7.95
C THR A 115 -14.18 -2.91 7.11
N THR A 116 -14.08 -2.37 5.91
CA THR A 116 -12.96 -2.69 5.00
C THR A 116 -12.31 -1.43 4.45
N ALA A 117 -11.13 -1.59 3.86
CA ALA A 117 -10.45 -0.53 3.12
C ALA A 117 -10.16 -0.99 1.69
N PHE A 118 -10.13 -0.04 0.75
CA PHE A 118 -9.79 -0.31 -0.64
C PHE A 118 -8.39 0.22 -0.94
N HIS A 119 -7.39 -0.62 -0.74
CA HIS A 119 -5.98 -0.31 -0.94
C HIS A 119 -5.35 -1.01 -2.15
N VAL A 120 -6.08 -1.90 -2.80
CA VAL A 120 -5.58 -2.67 -3.96
C VAL A 120 -6.50 -2.48 -5.15
N GLN A 121 -6.01 -1.74 -6.15
CA GLN A 121 -6.72 -1.62 -7.42
C GLN A 121 -6.55 -2.90 -8.26
N PRO A 122 -7.61 -3.40 -8.92
CA PRO A 122 -7.53 -4.51 -9.86
C PRO A 122 -6.46 -4.36 -10.94
N GLU A 123 -6.25 -3.13 -11.42
CA GLU A 123 -5.22 -2.79 -12.41
C GLU A 123 -3.81 -3.10 -11.89
N ASN A 124 -3.56 -2.92 -10.60
CA ASN A 124 -2.27 -3.27 -9.99
C ASN A 124 -2.09 -4.79 -9.94
N VAL A 125 -3.16 -5.53 -9.64
CA VAL A 125 -3.11 -7.01 -9.64
C VAL A 125 -2.89 -7.53 -11.05
N SER A 126 -3.64 -7.05 -12.03
CA SER A 126 -3.54 -7.49 -13.43
C SER A 126 -2.23 -7.06 -14.10
N SER A 127 -1.56 -6.01 -13.58
CA SER A 127 -0.27 -5.53 -14.09
C SER A 127 0.86 -6.56 -13.95
N HIS A 128 0.80 -7.42 -12.95
CA HIS A 128 1.76 -8.51 -12.77
C HIS A 128 1.73 -9.53 -13.92
N PHE A 129 0.62 -9.57 -14.65
CA PHE A 129 0.42 -10.43 -15.83
C PHE A 129 0.42 -9.62 -17.14
N GLY A 130 0.77 -8.33 -17.10
CA GLY A 130 0.75 -7.45 -18.27
C GLY A 130 -0.66 -7.06 -18.76
N LEU A 131 -1.70 -7.32 -17.95
CA LEU A 131 -3.11 -7.17 -18.32
C LEU A 131 -3.77 -5.91 -17.74
N GLN A 132 -3.00 -4.95 -17.20
CA GLN A 132 -3.53 -3.75 -16.55
C GLN A 132 -4.42 -2.88 -17.45
N LYS A 133 -4.27 -2.98 -18.77
CA LYS A 133 -5.10 -2.27 -19.75
C LYS A 133 -6.33 -3.06 -20.20
N SER A 134 -6.49 -4.29 -19.78
CA SER A 134 -7.63 -5.14 -20.13
C SER A 134 -8.83 -4.81 -19.25
N LYS A 135 -9.80 -4.06 -19.81
CA LYS A 135 -11.02 -3.72 -19.10
C LYS A 135 -11.76 -4.96 -18.61
N ALA A 136 -11.89 -5.99 -19.45
CA ALA A 136 -12.61 -7.22 -19.08
C ALA A 136 -11.97 -7.94 -17.89
N VAL A 137 -10.63 -8.01 -17.84
CA VAL A 137 -9.90 -8.62 -16.71
C VAL A 137 -10.10 -7.80 -15.45
N ASN A 138 -9.97 -6.48 -15.52
CA ASN A 138 -10.12 -5.61 -14.36
C ASN A 138 -11.57 -5.62 -13.84
N ASP A 139 -12.58 -5.55 -14.72
CA ASP A 139 -13.99 -5.67 -14.35
C ASP A 139 -14.28 -7.02 -13.65
N TYR A 140 -13.68 -8.11 -14.14
CA TYR A 140 -13.80 -9.41 -13.48
C TYR A 140 -13.19 -9.41 -12.08
N ILE A 141 -12.02 -8.79 -11.88
CA ILE A 141 -11.38 -8.70 -10.56
C ILE A 141 -12.23 -7.82 -9.63
N TYR A 142 -12.73 -6.66 -10.08
CA TYR A 142 -13.65 -5.83 -9.30
C TYR A 142 -14.87 -6.63 -8.81
N LYS A 143 -15.53 -7.37 -9.73
CA LYS A 143 -16.68 -8.21 -9.41
C LYS A 143 -16.32 -9.35 -8.43
N ASN A 144 -15.16 -9.96 -8.61
CA ASN A 144 -14.67 -11.02 -7.72
C ASN A 144 -14.36 -10.49 -6.32
N PHE A 145 -13.74 -9.31 -6.21
CA PHE A 145 -13.49 -8.64 -4.94
C PHE A 145 -14.81 -8.27 -4.24
N LEU A 146 -15.75 -7.68 -4.98
CA LEU A 146 -17.08 -7.36 -4.44
C LEU A 146 -17.74 -8.61 -3.88
N LYS A 147 -17.89 -9.66 -4.70
CA LYS A 147 -18.62 -10.89 -4.32
C LYS A 147 -17.95 -11.64 -3.16
N GLY A 148 -16.61 -11.75 -3.17
CA GLY A 148 -15.90 -12.60 -2.23
C GLY A 148 -15.43 -11.89 -0.96
N PHE A 149 -15.56 -10.56 -0.89
CA PHE A 149 -15.01 -9.80 0.23
C PHE A 149 -15.85 -8.56 0.59
N TYR A 150 -15.99 -7.57 -0.30
CA TYR A 150 -16.62 -6.30 0.06
C TYR A 150 -18.11 -6.40 0.34
N SER A 151 -18.81 -7.41 -0.19
CA SER A 151 -20.25 -7.65 0.11
C SER A 151 -20.53 -7.98 1.59
N TYR A 152 -19.53 -8.36 2.34
CA TYR A 152 -19.65 -8.63 3.78
C TYR A 152 -19.52 -7.36 4.64
N ALA A 153 -19.04 -6.27 4.08
CA ALA A 153 -18.81 -5.03 4.82
C ALA A 153 -19.95 -4.02 4.64
N SER A 154 -20.29 -3.30 5.70
CA SER A 154 -21.21 -2.17 5.63
C SER A 154 -20.51 -0.91 5.11
N TYR A 155 -19.24 -0.73 5.48
CA TYR A 155 -18.44 0.45 5.16
C TYR A 155 -17.16 0.06 4.44
N ILE A 156 -16.83 0.84 3.40
CA ILE A 156 -15.54 0.72 2.70
C ILE A 156 -14.80 2.06 2.80
N HIS A 157 -13.66 2.07 3.45
CA HIS A 157 -12.75 3.19 3.43
C HIS A 157 -12.13 3.34 2.04
N CYS A 158 -12.30 4.49 1.43
CA CYS A 158 -11.72 4.87 0.15
C CYS A 158 -10.70 5.99 0.38
N PRO A 159 -9.42 5.83 0.00
CA PRO A 159 -8.41 6.86 0.25
C PRO A 159 -8.62 8.15 -0.54
N THR A 160 -9.39 8.10 -1.62
CA THR A 160 -9.69 9.25 -2.48
C THR A 160 -11.09 9.14 -3.09
N GLU A 161 -11.66 10.28 -3.50
CA GLU A 161 -12.92 10.32 -4.26
C GLU A 161 -12.82 9.59 -5.61
N PHE A 162 -11.63 9.57 -6.22
CA PHE A 162 -11.38 8.77 -7.41
C PHE A 162 -11.71 7.29 -7.18
N ILE A 163 -11.20 6.72 -6.11
CA ILE A 163 -11.47 5.31 -5.73
C ILE A 163 -12.95 5.11 -5.45
N ALA A 164 -13.60 6.01 -4.72
CA ALA A 164 -15.03 5.88 -4.46
C ALA A 164 -15.87 5.89 -5.75
N ARG A 165 -15.53 6.77 -6.72
CA ARG A 165 -16.19 6.78 -8.03
C ARG A 165 -15.96 5.48 -8.81
N GLN A 166 -14.73 4.94 -8.79
CA GLN A 166 -14.42 3.65 -9.42
C GLN A 166 -15.26 2.52 -8.82
N LEU A 167 -15.38 2.45 -7.52
CA LEU A 167 -16.19 1.43 -6.86
C LEU A 167 -17.67 1.56 -7.22
N ARG A 168 -18.22 2.77 -7.19
CA ARG A 168 -19.61 3.02 -7.62
C ARG A 168 -19.86 2.57 -9.06
N SER A 169 -18.94 2.87 -9.99
CA SER A 169 -19.05 2.46 -11.40
C SER A 169 -19.00 0.94 -11.60
N HIS A 170 -18.42 0.20 -10.66
CA HIS A 170 -18.39 -1.26 -10.66
C HIS A 170 -19.49 -1.90 -9.76
N GLY A 171 -20.50 -1.12 -9.37
CA GLY A 171 -21.68 -1.63 -8.70
C GLY A 171 -21.55 -1.87 -7.20
N TYR A 172 -20.53 -1.29 -6.54
CA TYR A 172 -20.41 -1.33 -5.08
C TYR A 172 -21.48 -0.45 -4.44
N LYS A 173 -22.32 -1.03 -3.58
CA LYS A 173 -23.46 -0.35 -2.93
C LYS A 173 -23.24 -0.04 -1.45
N GLN A 174 -22.11 -0.45 -0.89
CA GLN A 174 -21.72 -0.19 0.48
C GLN A 174 -21.57 1.32 0.74
N ASP A 175 -21.58 1.73 2.00
CA ASP A 175 -21.27 3.11 2.37
C ASP A 175 -19.77 3.37 2.12
N LEU A 176 -19.47 4.15 1.08
CA LEU A 176 -18.12 4.47 0.69
C LEU A 176 -17.66 5.73 1.42
N ARG A 177 -16.77 5.55 2.40
CA ARG A 177 -16.22 6.64 3.20
C ARG A 177 -14.90 7.13 2.62
N VAL A 178 -14.91 8.34 2.08
CA VAL A 178 -13.72 8.97 1.52
C VAL A 178 -12.94 9.63 2.65
N ILE A 179 -11.84 9.01 3.03
CA ILE A 179 -10.95 9.48 4.10
C ILE A 179 -9.52 9.33 3.60
N SER A 180 -8.74 10.41 3.60
CA SER A 180 -7.32 10.34 3.22
C SER A 180 -6.55 9.39 4.14
N ASN A 181 -5.56 8.68 3.59
CA ASN A 181 -4.60 7.91 4.39
C ASN A 181 -3.74 8.80 5.31
N GLY A 182 -3.86 10.12 5.17
CA GLY A 182 -3.12 11.11 5.94
C GLY A 182 -1.65 11.22 5.55
N VAL A 183 -0.98 12.17 6.18
CA VAL A 183 0.45 12.43 6.04
C VAL A 183 1.07 12.33 7.44
N ASP A 184 2.32 11.89 7.51
CA ASP A 184 3.07 11.88 8.76
C ASP A 184 3.23 13.32 9.27
N PRO A 185 2.92 13.62 10.54
CA PRO A 185 3.11 14.96 11.11
C PRO A 185 4.54 15.51 11.03
N ALA A 186 5.54 14.65 10.81
CA ALA A 186 6.91 15.07 10.57
C ALA A 186 7.08 15.81 9.23
N PHE A 187 6.20 15.57 8.24
CA PHE A 187 6.20 16.29 6.98
C PHE A 187 5.49 17.65 7.14
N THR A 188 6.22 18.61 7.63
CA THR A 188 5.76 20.00 7.76
C THR A 188 6.47 20.87 6.72
N PRO A 189 5.83 21.94 6.22
CA PRO A 189 6.50 22.91 5.36
C PRO A 189 7.74 23.48 6.07
N ARG A 190 8.91 23.29 5.49
CA ARG A 190 10.17 23.85 5.98
C ARG A 190 10.85 24.59 4.84
N ARG A 191 11.52 25.71 5.17
CA ARG A 191 12.50 26.29 4.27
C ARG A 191 13.81 25.56 4.50
N SER A 192 14.20 24.73 3.55
CA SER A 192 15.52 24.11 3.52
C SER A 192 16.40 24.83 2.51
N PRO A 193 17.60 25.30 2.85
CA PRO A 193 18.49 25.90 1.88
C PRO A 193 18.88 24.83 0.84
N LYS A 194 18.92 25.23 -0.41
CA LYS A 194 19.49 24.35 -1.45
C LYS A 194 20.97 24.11 -1.16
N PRO A 195 21.51 22.93 -1.44
CA PRO A 195 22.94 22.72 -1.46
C PRO A 195 23.62 23.73 -2.40
N ALA A 196 24.76 24.28 -1.98
CA ALA A 196 25.44 25.36 -2.69
C ALA A 196 25.72 25.03 -4.18
N GLU A 197 26.02 23.78 -4.48
CA GLU A 197 26.26 23.27 -5.84
C GLU A 197 25.04 23.32 -6.76
N TYR A 198 23.82 23.45 -6.22
CA TYR A 198 22.58 23.55 -6.98
C TYR A 198 21.87 24.90 -6.78
N ALA A 199 22.55 25.90 -6.23
CA ALA A 199 21.95 27.20 -5.89
C ALA A 199 21.28 27.88 -7.11
N ASP A 200 21.88 27.76 -8.30
CA ASP A 200 21.43 28.30 -9.58
C ASP A 200 20.46 27.35 -10.34
N LYS A 201 20.21 26.17 -9.82
CA LYS A 201 19.35 25.15 -10.47
C LYS A 201 17.94 25.15 -9.95
N PHE A 202 17.02 24.75 -10.81
CA PHE A 202 15.65 24.36 -10.43
C PHE A 202 15.66 22.89 -10.04
N CYS A 203 15.48 22.59 -8.76
CA CYS A 203 15.54 21.23 -8.23
C CYS A 203 14.16 20.56 -8.30
N ILE A 204 14.11 19.36 -8.88
CA ILE A 204 12.92 18.49 -8.91
C ILE A 204 13.21 17.27 -8.07
N LEU A 205 12.46 17.09 -6.99
CA LEU A 205 12.52 15.88 -6.14
C LEU A 205 11.40 14.92 -6.50
N ASN A 206 11.72 13.65 -6.75
CA ASN A 206 10.78 12.55 -6.89
C ASN A 206 11.11 11.46 -5.89
N THR A 207 10.18 11.15 -5.00
CA THR A 207 10.34 10.12 -3.97
C THR A 207 9.39 8.96 -4.23
N ALA A 208 9.91 7.80 -4.62
CA ALA A 208 9.11 6.60 -4.84
C ALA A 208 9.99 5.36 -5.05
N ARG A 209 9.43 4.16 -4.84
CA ARG A 209 10.04 2.92 -5.30
C ARG A 209 10.31 2.96 -6.82
N PHE A 210 11.40 2.37 -7.26
CA PHE A 210 11.77 2.37 -8.69
C PHE A 210 11.07 1.21 -9.42
N VAL A 211 9.76 1.37 -9.59
CA VAL A 211 8.87 0.43 -10.27
C VAL A 211 8.11 1.12 -11.41
N LYS A 212 7.66 0.34 -12.38
CA LYS A 212 7.06 0.85 -13.62
C LYS A 212 5.88 1.80 -13.39
N GLU A 213 5.06 1.52 -12.39
CA GLU A 213 3.87 2.31 -12.05
C GLU A 213 4.17 3.72 -11.53
N LYS A 214 5.40 3.99 -11.09
CA LYS A 214 5.84 5.31 -10.57
C LYS A 214 6.35 6.25 -11.65
N CYS A 215 6.53 5.77 -12.87
CA CYS A 215 6.80 6.56 -14.07
C CYS A 215 8.02 7.51 -14.00
N GLN A 216 9.02 7.25 -13.14
CA GLN A 216 10.24 8.09 -13.06
C GLN A 216 10.94 8.25 -14.42
N GLN A 217 10.83 7.21 -15.28
CA GLN A 217 11.39 7.25 -16.62
C GLN A 217 10.78 8.37 -17.47
N ASP A 218 9.49 8.68 -17.28
CA ASP A 218 8.81 9.71 -18.06
C ASP A 218 9.25 11.10 -17.59
N LEU A 219 9.53 11.31 -16.30
CA LEU A 219 10.18 12.50 -15.78
C LEU A 219 11.52 12.71 -16.50
N LEU A 220 12.42 11.72 -16.46
CA LEU A 220 13.75 11.84 -17.08
C LEU A 220 13.68 12.08 -18.60
N LYS A 221 12.74 11.44 -19.30
CA LYS A 221 12.54 11.65 -20.74
C LYS A 221 11.96 13.02 -21.07
N ALA A 222 11.21 13.62 -20.15
CA ALA A 222 10.61 14.94 -20.37
C ALA A 222 11.62 16.08 -20.26
N ILE A 223 12.68 15.94 -19.47
CA ILE A 223 13.68 17.00 -19.23
C ILE A 223 14.25 17.59 -20.53
N PRO A 224 14.69 16.79 -21.54
CA PRO A 224 15.27 17.35 -22.76
C PRO A 224 14.30 18.26 -23.56
N TYR A 225 13.00 18.13 -23.36
CA TYR A 225 12.00 18.97 -24.04
C TYR A 225 11.72 20.29 -23.31
N CYS A 226 12.28 20.47 -22.11
CA CYS A 226 12.15 21.71 -21.38
C CYS A 226 13.06 22.80 -21.95
N ARG A 227 12.52 24.03 -22.11
CA ARG A 227 13.30 25.20 -22.55
C ARG A 227 14.53 25.45 -21.67
N HIS A 228 14.45 25.17 -20.39
CA HIS A 228 15.49 25.40 -19.39
C HIS A 228 16.08 24.08 -18.84
N ALA A 229 16.21 23.06 -19.69
CA ALA A 229 16.76 21.76 -19.30
C ALA A 229 18.13 21.86 -18.65
N ASP A 230 18.94 22.84 -19.04
CA ASP A 230 20.26 23.14 -18.49
C ASP A 230 20.24 23.67 -17.04
N LYS A 231 19.09 24.22 -16.61
CA LYS A 231 18.89 24.72 -15.23
C LYS A 231 18.13 23.74 -14.33
N ILE A 232 17.76 22.56 -14.84
CA ILE A 232 17.03 21.56 -14.04
C ILE A 232 17.99 20.56 -13.47
N GLN A 233 17.91 20.33 -12.14
CA GLN A 233 18.55 19.22 -11.44
C GLN A 233 17.45 18.30 -10.91
N VAL A 234 17.53 17.01 -11.24
CA VAL A 234 16.57 16.01 -10.77
C VAL A 234 17.20 15.18 -9.64
N PHE A 235 16.43 14.97 -8.57
CA PHE A 235 16.72 14.08 -7.46
C PHE A 235 15.68 12.97 -7.45
N ILE A 236 16.10 11.72 -7.51
CA ILE A 236 15.22 10.56 -7.46
C ILE A 236 15.59 9.73 -6.23
N ALA A 237 14.75 9.84 -5.19
CA ALA A 237 14.95 9.17 -3.93
C ALA A 237 14.09 7.90 -3.86
N GLY A 238 14.75 6.76 -3.68
CA GLY A 238 14.13 5.45 -3.60
C GLY A 238 15.04 4.34 -4.05
N GLU A 239 14.47 3.15 -4.15
CA GLU A 239 15.14 1.93 -4.61
C GLU A 239 14.17 1.06 -5.42
N GLY A 240 14.69 0.11 -6.17
CA GLY A 240 13.88 -0.87 -6.89
C GLY A 240 14.48 -1.36 -8.20
N PRO A 241 13.80 -2.29 -8.88
CA PRO A 241 14.33 -3.00 -10.04
C PRO A 241 14.63 -2.13 -11.25
N LEU A 242 14.09 -0.91 -11.32
CA LEU A 242 14.36 0.02 -12.43
C LEU A 242 15.57 0.92 -12.23
N GLU A 243 16.32 0.82 -11.13
CA GLU A 243 17.43 1.71 -10.82
C GLU A 243 18.46 1.79 -11.96
N LYS A 244 18.95 0.64 -12.45
CA LYS A 244 19.88 0.59 -13.58
C LYS A 244 19.37 1.34 -14.81
N ARG A 245 18.07 1.19 -15.09
CA ARG A 245 17.42 1.86 -16.23
C ARG A 245 17.32 3.36 -16.04
N LEU A 246 17.00 3.80 -14.81
CA LEU A 246 16.94 5.23 -14.48
C LEU A 246 18.29 5.89 -14.60
N ARG A 247 19.37 5.25 -14.10
CA ARG A 247 20.75 5.73 -14.25
C ARG A 247 21.13 5.87 -15.73
N GLN A 248 20.90 4.85 -16.55
CA GLN A 248 21.15 4.89 -18.01
C GLN A 248 20.41 6.01 -18.74
N LEU A 249 19.18 6.32 -18.35
CA LEU A 249 18.42 7.43 -18.91
C LEU A 249 18.99 8.77 -18.44
N GLY A 250 19.39 8.82 -17.17
CA GLY A 250 19.93 10.02 -16.55
C GLY A 250 21.29 10.44 -17.11
N GLU A 251 22.17 9.49 -17.45
CA GLU A 251 23.49 9.75 -18.06
C GLU A 251 23.40 10.58 -19.36
N LYS A 252 22.25 10.52 -20.05
CA LYS A 252 22.00 11.24 -21.30
C LYS A 252 21.57 12.70 -21.08
N LEU A 253 21.31 13.10 -19.85
CA LEU A 253 20.89 14.46 -19.52
C LEU A 253 22.09 15.38 -19.32
N LYS A 254 21.91 16.66 -19.63
CA LYS A 254 22.94 17.68 -19.42
C LYS A 254 23.34 17.80 -17.95
N ASN A 255 22.35 17.66 -17.04
CA ASN A 255 22.56 17.52 -15.61
C ASN A 255 22.10 16.10 -15.20
N PRO A 256 22.98 15.13 -15.02
CA PRO A 256 22.61 13.80 -14.59
C PRO A 256 21.85 13.84 -13.26
N PRO A 257 20.81 13.02 -13.08
CA PRO A 257 20.04 13.01 -11.84
C PRO A 257 20.86 12.42 -10.69
N VAL A 258 20.65 12.95 -9.50
CA VAL A 258 21.10 12.31 -8.26
C VAL A 258 20.09 11.20 -7.93
N ILE A 259 20.54 9.96 -7.93
CA ILE A 259 19.70 8.78 -7.68
C ILE A 259 20.24 8.05 -6.47
N GLY A 260 19.39 7.83 -5.45
CA GLY A 260 19.78 7.14 -4.24
C GLY A 260 18.61 6.90 -3.29
N PHE A 261 18.91 6.28 -2.15
CA PHE A 261 17.97 6.07 -1.08
C PHE A 261 18.48 6.76 0.20
N PRO A 262 18.33 8.10 0.27
CA PRO A 262 18.76 8.84 1.45
C PRO A 262 17.88 8.51 2.66
N PRO A 263 18.37 8.68 3.88
CA PRO A 263 17.55 8.63 5.09
C PRO A 263 16.37 9.60 5.00
N LYS A 264 15.27 9.26 5.69
CA LYS A 264 14.03 10.06 5.65
C LYS A 264 14.25 11.50 6.13
N GLU A 265 15.20 11.68 7.02
CA GLU A 265 15.56 12.97 7.63
C GLU A 265 16.26 13.90 6.64
N GLU A 266 16.83 13.36 5.57
CA GLU A 266 17.52 14.11 4.50
C GLU A 266 16.60 14.47 3.32
N LEU A 267 15.37 13.96 3.32
CA LEU A 267 14.35 14.23 2.31
C LEU A 267 13.50 15.45 2.70
#